data_6820c41c4b12a90500ec6f79d372e0de
#
_entry.id   6820c41c4b12a90500ec6f79d372e0de
#
_cell.length_a   1.000
_cell.length_b   1.000
_cell.length_c   1.000
_cell.angle_alpha   90.00
_cell.angle_beta   90.00
_cell.angle_gamma   90.00
#
_symmetry.space_group_name_H-M   'P 1'
#
loop_
_entity.id
_entity.type
_entity.pdbx_description
1 polymer ?
#
loop_
_entity_poly.entity_id
_entity_poly.type
_entity_poly.pdbx_seq_one_letter_code
_entity_poly.pdbx_strand_id
1 'polypeptide(L)'
;MNQPIPRVAVPARLASSDGHDPRVAGANKIFFDILDLMRAAGMEPVVVEDPEADLSGVSGLVLPGGGDIDPNRYGGRSIPEVYDVNPEQDALDFAIAERALARRLPVYGICRGAQVLNVIYGGTLYEDLAPSSVVHTPPETPGLEPEECVSHDVVVEAGTLLAQSLDRRAVVSIQSAHHQAIRQLGTGLAASAYARDGLTEAFEDRERWVLGVQWHPEVEAESGPVRDGQFAELAAEIRRRGLAAGDASPAEAVHG
;
A
#
# COMPACT_ATOMS: atom_id res chain seq x y z
N MET A 1 21.67 10.71 -21.13
CA MET A 1 20.35 10.48 -21.76
C MET A 1 19.31 10.50 -20.64
N ASN A 2 18.25 11.32 -20.74
CA ASN A 2 17.18 11.30 -19.73
C ASN A 2 16.46 9.96 -19.81
N GLN A 3 16.47 9.20 -18.71
CA GLN A 3 15.65 7.97 -18.63
C GLN A 3 14.16 8.33 -18.70
N PRO A 4 13.34 7.53 -19.38
CA PRO A 4 11.91 7.75 -19.38
C PRO A 4 11.36 7.69 -17.95
N ILE A 5 10.37 8.53 -17.66
CA ILE A 5 9.67 8.53 -16.37
C ILE A 5 8.98 7.17 -16.22
N PRO A 6 9.22 6.42 -15.12
CA PRO A 6 8.59 5.12 -14.92
C PRO A 6 7.09 5.28 -14.71
N ARG A 7 6.31 4.49 -15.46
CA ARG A 7 4.85 4.42 -15.34
C ARG A 7 4.48 3.38 -14.29
N VAL A 8 3.67 3.75 -13.32
CA VAL A 8 3.30 2.92 -12.17
C VAL A 8 1.78 2.83 -12.08
N ALA A 9 1.24 1.62 -12.11
CA ALA A 9 -0.20 1.40 -12.01
C ALA A 9 -0.72 1.76 -10.63
N VAL A 10 -1.95 2.28 -10.60
CA VAL A 10 -2.70 2.57 -9.37
C VAL A 10 -4.15 2.22 -9.63
N PRO A 11 -4.74 1.21 -8.98
CA PRO A 11 -6.17 0.95 -9.10
C PRO A 11 -6.98 2.16 -8.65
N ALA A 12 -7.97 2.55 -9.44
CA ALA A 12 -8.88 3.64 -9.11
C ALA A 12 -9.61 3.35 -7.79
N ARG A 13 -10.00 4.38 -7.09
CA ARG A 13 -10.97 4.25 -6.01
C ARG A 13 -12.36 4.39 -6.59
N LEU A 14 -13.09 3.27 -6.58
CA LEU A 14 -14.46 3.22 -7.02
C LEU A 14 -15.31 3.78 -5.87
N ALA A 15 -15.84 4.99 -6.03
CA ALA A 15 -16.71 5.58 -5.03
C ALA A 15 -17.93 4.66 -4.84
N SER A 16 -18.31 4.38 -3.59
CA SER A 16 -19.65 3.83 -3.34
C SER A 16 -20.68 4.80 -3.93
N SER A 17 -21.69 4.27 -4.61
CA SER A 17 -22.64 5.03 -5.41
C SER A 17 -23.40 6.13 -4.63
N ASP A 18 -23.33 6.14 -3.31
CA ASP A 18 -24.21 6.96 -2.49
C ASP A 18 -23.54 8.21 -1.88
N GLY A 19 -22.22 8.36 -1.92
CA GLY A 19 -21.51 9.60 -1.54
C GLY A 19 -21.83 10.13 -0.14
N HIS A 20 -22.47 9.33 0.72
CA HIS A 20 -23.03 9.78 1.99
C HIS A 20 -22.16 9.42 3.21
N ASP A 21 -21.21 8.49 3.09
CA ASP A 21 -20.30 8.17 4.19
C ASP A 21 -19.12 9.13 4.18
N PRO A 22 -18.92 9.96 5.23
CA PRO A 22 -17.80 10.89 5.32
C PRO A 22 -16.43 10.21 5.20
N ARG A 23 -16.32 8.94 5.61
CA ARG A 23 -15.10 8.14 5.51
C ARG A 23 -14.71 7.89 4.05
N VAL A 24 -15.68 7.70 3.16
CA VAL A 24 -15.45 7.54 1.72
C VAL A 24 -14.95 8.83 1.08
N ALA A 25 -15.47 9.97 1.49
CA ALA A 25 -15.00 11.28 1.00
C ALA A 25 -13.52 11.52 1.37
N GLY A 26 -13.11 11.12 2.58
CA GLY A 26 -11.70 11.13 3.01
C GLY A 26 -10.83 10.23 2.14
N ALA A 27 -11.28 9.03 1.84
CA ALA A 27 -10.55 8.08 0.99
C ALA A 27 -10.27 8.62 -0.43
N ASN A 28 -11.20 9.38 -1.01
CA ASN A 28 -11.00 10.01 -2.31
C ASN A 28 -9.90 11.09 -2.28
N LYS A 29 -9.85 11.91 -1.22
CA LYS A 29 -8.78 12.91 -1.04
C LYS A 29 -7.42 12.23 -0.92
N ILE A 30 -7.32 11.24 -0.06
CA ILE A 30 -6.12 10.43 0.18
C ILE A 30 -5.59 9.79 -1.12
N PHE A 31 -6.50 9.35 -2.00
CA PHE A 31 -6.11 8.81 -3.31
C PHE A 31 -5.34 9.83 -4.17
N PHE A 32 -5.80 11.07 -4.24
CA PHE A 32 -5.11 12.11 -5.02
C PHE A 32 -3.77 12.50 -4.38
N ASP A 33 -3.69 12.54 -3.05
CA ASP A 33 -2.43 12.80 -2.33
C ASP A 33 -1.37 11.71 -2.64
N ILE A 34 -1.77 10.43 -2.76
CA ILE A 34 -0.89 9.35 -3.21
C ILE A 34 -0.37 9.60 -4.64
N LEU A 35 -1.24 9.98 -5.57
CA LEU A 35 -0.81 10.28 -6.95
C LEU A 35 0.20 11.43 -6.99
N ASP A 36 0.03 12.44 -6.14
CA ASP A 36 0.95 13.58 -6.08
C ASP A 36 2.30 13.18 -5.47
N LEU A 37 2.32 12.32 -4.45
CA LEU A 37 3.57 11.75 -3.89
C LEU A 37 4.32 10.90 -4.93
N MET A 38 3.62 10.11 -5.73
CA MET A 38 4.22 9.35 -6.82
C MET A 38 4.88 10.28 -7.85
N ARG A 39 4.19 11.37 -8.24
CA ARG A 39 4.76 12.37 -9.16
C ARG A 39 5.98 13.06 -8.56
N ALA A 40 5.92 13.43 -7.27
CA ALA A 40 7.04 14.02 -6.54
C ALA A 40 8.26 13.09 -6.49
N ALA A 41 8.05 11.77 -6.40
CA ALA A 41 9.11 10.76 -6.46
C ALA A 41 9.61 10.49 -7.90
N GLY A 42 9.07 11.19 -8.90
CA GLY A 42 9.45 11.07 -10.31
C GLY A 42 8.89 9.82 -10.99
N MET A 43 7.70 9.41 -10.62
CA MET A 43 6.91 8.36 -11.26
C MET A 43 5.68 8.97 -11.94
N GLU A 44 5.20 8.35 -13.03
CA GLU A 44 3.94 8.69 -13.68
C GLU A 44 2.84 7.71 -13.22
N PRO A 45 1.85 8.16 -12.43
CA PRO A 45 0.72 7.32 -12.05
C PRO A 45 -0.14 6.98 -13.27
N VAL A 46 -0.45 5.71 -13.44
CA VAL A 46 -1.41 5.20 -14.44
C VAL A 46 -2.61 4.65 -13.68
N VAL A 47 -3.67 5.43 -13.61
CA VAL A 47 -4.91 5.01 -12.95
C VAL A 47 -5.57 3.91 -13.78
N VAL A 48 -5.92 2.80 -13.13
CA VAL A 48 -6.50 1.61 -13.74
C VAL A 48 -7.90 1.39 -13.16
N GLU A 49 -8.90 1.29 -14.03
CA GLU A 49 -10.31 1.13 -13.65
C GLU A 49 -10.87 -0.25 -14.03
N ASP A 50 -10.14 -1.01 -14.85
CA ASP A 50 -10.57 -2.31 -15.36
C ASP A 50 -9.62 -3.41 -14.82
N PRO A 51 -10.16 -4.47 -14.18
CA PRO A 51 -9.36 -5.63 -13.75
C PRO A 51 -8.54 -6.27 -14.87
N GLU A 52 -9.02 -6.20 -16.11
CA GLU A 52 -8.37 -6.76 -17.31
C GLU A 52 -7.50 -5.74 -18.07
N ALA A 53 -7.32 -4.52 -17.55
CA ALA A 53 -6.53 -3.47 -18.20
C ALA A 53 -5.15 -3.98 -18.63
N ASP A 54 -4.66 -3.50 -19.77
CA ASP A 54 -3.31 -3.81 -20.23
C ASP A 54 -2.27 -3.11 -19.34
N LEU A 55 -1.48 -3.90 -18.63
CA LEU A 55 -0.35 -3.43 -17.81
C LEU A 55 0.97 -3.39 -18.60
N SER A 56 0.97 -3.55 -19.95
CA SER A 56 2.18 -3.38 -20.75
C SER A 56 2.76 -1.97 -20.57
N GLY A 57 4.07 -1.87 -20.45
CA GLY A 57 4.74 -0.59 -20.19
C GLY A 57 4.57 -0.04 -18.75
N VAL A 58 3.92 -0.78 -17.86
CA VAL A 58 3.89 -0.49 -16.41
C VAL A 58 5.10 -1.14 -15.73
N SER A 59 5.78 -0.39 -14.87
CA SER A 59 7.04 -0.79 -14.23
C SER A 59 6.90 -1.05 -12.72
N GLY A 60 5.73 -0.79 -12.15
CA GLY A 60 5.44 -0.99 -10.73
C GLY A 60 3.95 -0.83 -10.43
N LEU A 61 3.56 -1.09 -9.18
CA LEU A 61 2.19 -0.95 -8.69
C LEU A 61 2.18 -0.25 -7.33
N VAL A 62 1.26 0.68 -7.14
CA VAL A 62 0.86 1.20 -5.83
C VAL A 62 -0.61 0.84 -5.59
N LEU A 63 -0.89 0.16 -4.48
CA LEU A 63 -2.24 -0.15 -4.02
C LEU A 63 -2.64 0.85 -2.93
N PRO A 64 -3.62 1.73 -3.18
CA PRO A 64 -4.05 2.74 -2.21
C PRO A 64 -4.85 2.18 -1.03
N GLY A 65 -5.09 3.03 -0.05
CA GLY A 65 -6.08 2.83 1.01
C GLY A 65 -7.52 2.75 0.49
N GLY A 66 -8.49 2.46 1.34
CA GLY A 66 -9.91 2.33 1.00
C GLY A 66 -10.71 1.62 2.07
N GLY A 67 -11.96 1.28 1.77
CA GLY A 67 -12.87 0.52 2.64
C GLY A 67 -12.45 -0.93 2.88
N ASP A 68 -13.27 -1.67 3.61
CA ASP A 68 -12.95 -3.03 4.03
C ASP A 68 -12.92 -4.02 2.87
N ILE A 69 -12.10 -5.06 3.03
CA ILE A 69 -12.07 -6.22 2.13
C ILE A 69 -13.18 -7.18 2.55
N ASP A 70 -13.88 -7.78 1.57
CA ASP A 70 -14.88 -8.83 1.85
C ASP A 70 -14.25 -9.94 2.71
N PRO A 71 -14.78 -10.18 3.93
CA PRO A 71 -14.28 -11.22 4.83
C PRO A 71 -14.18 -12.62 4.21
N ASN A 72 -15.00 -12.93 3.22
CA ASN A 72 -14.93 -14.20 2.52
C ASN A 72 -13.59 -14.43 1.80
N ARG A 73 -12.87 -13.36 1.43
CA ARG A 73 -11.58 -13.46 0.74
C ARG A 73 -10.44 -13.98 1.61
N TYR A 74 -10.57 -13.86 2.93
CA TYR A 74 -9.54 -14.32 3.87
C TYR A 74 -10.06 -15.31 4.94
N GLY A 75 -11.27 -15.85 4.72
CA GLY A 75 -11.92 -16.79 5.66
C GLY A 75 -12.39 -16.14 6.96
N GLY A 76 -12.62 -14.84 6.92
CA GLY A 76 -13.15 -14.04 8.01
C GLY A 76 -14.67 -14.17 8.15
N ARG A 77 -15.23 -13.41 9.10
CA ARG A 77 -16.66 -13.38 9.37
C ARG A 77 -17.23 -12.02 9.01
N SER A 78 -18.43 -12.01 8.40
CA SER A 78 -19.18 -10.78 8.25
C SER A 78 -19.76 -10.40 9.62
N ILE A 79 -19.32 -9.27 10.15
CA ILE A 79 -19.78 -8.68 11.42
C ILE A 79 -20.29 -7.25 11.16
N PRO A 80 -21.08 -6.66 12.05
CA PRO A 80 -21.66 -5.33 11.85
C PRO A 80 -20.62 -4.20 11.71
N GLU A 81 -19.43 -4.39 12.26
CA GLU A 81 -18.33 -3.43 12.23
C GLU A 81 -17.64 -3.37 10.85
N VAL A 82 -17.80 -4.40 10.01
CA VAL A 82 -17.29 -4.40 8.62
C VAL A 82 -18.16 -3.50 7.76
N TYR A 83 -17.56 -2.49 7.13
CA TYR A 83 -18.26 -1.47 6.36
C TYR A 83 -17.58 -1.16 5.02
N ASP A 84 -18.29 -0.53 4.12
CA ASP A 84 -17.81 -0.10 2.79
C ASP A 84 -17.14 -1.23 1.98
N VAL A 85 -17.64 -2.46 2.13
CA VAL A 85 -17.22 -3.59 1.30
C VAL A 85 -17.75 -3.39 -0.11
N ASN A 86 -16.85 -3.21 -1.06
CA ASN A 86 -17.18 -3.04 -2.46
C ASN A 86 -16.60 -4.20 -3.29
N PRO A 87 -17.43 -5.15 -3.78
CA PRO A 87 -16.98 -6.31 -4.55
C PRO A 87 -16.25 -5.94 -5.86
N GLU A 88 -16.62 -4.82 -6.49
CA GLU A 88 -15.96 -4.33 -7.71
C GLU A 88 -14.57 -3.78 -7.39
N GLN A 89 -14.43 -3.05 -6.27
CA GLN A 89 -13.13 -2.60 -5.79
C GLN A 89 -12.22 -3.76 -5.42
N ASP A 90 -12.76 -4.76 -4.74
CA ASP A 90 -12.03 -5.99 -4.43
C ASP A 90 -11.56 -6.68 -5.73
N ALA A 91 -12.47 -6.86 -6.70
CA ALA A 91 -12.13 -7.50 -7.96
C ALA A 91 -11.00 -6.75 -8.68
N LEU A 92 -11.06 -5.41 -8.71
CA LEU A 92 -10.05 -4.58 -9.33
C LEU A 92 -8.70 -4.70 -8.62
N ASP A 93 -8.66 -4.47 -7.31
CA ASP A 93 -7.41 -4.45 -6.55
C ASP A 93 -6.70 -5.81 -6.57
N PHE A 94 -7.44 -6.90 -6.36
CA PHE A 94 -6.88 -8.24 -6.37
C PHE A 94 -6.35 -8.63 -7.76
N ALA A 95 -7.13 -8.42 -8.83
CA ALA A 95 -6.70 -8.77 -10.18
C ALA A 95 -5.44 -8.00 -10.60
N ILE A 96 -5.39 -6.69 -10.36
CA ILE A 96 -4.23 -5.87 -10.73
C ILE A 96 -3.01 -6.26 -9.90
N ALA A 97 -3.18 -6.52 -8.59
CA ALA A 97 -2.09 -6.92 -7.71
C ALA A 97 -1.52 -8.31 -8.10
N GLU A 98 -2.37 -9.32 -8.30
CA GLU A 98 -1.96 -10.65 -8.72
C GLU A 98 -1.18 -10.61 -10.05
N ARG A 99 -1.65 -9.83 -11.02
CA ARG A 99 -0.99 -9.67 -12.32
C ARG A 99 0.36 -8.93 -12.19
N ALA A 100 0.46 -7.92 -11.34
CA ALA A 100 1.72 -7.24 -11.06
C ALA A 100 2.73 -8.18 -10.38
N LEU A 101 2.28 -8.96 -9.39
CA LEU A 101 3.09 -9.96 -8.69
C LEU A 101 3.55 -11.08 -9.63
N ALA A 102 2.68 -11.59 -10.51
CA ALA A 102 3.03 -12.60 -11.51
C ALA A 102 4.14 -12.10 -12.45
N ARG A 103 4.14 -10.81 -12.77
CA ARG A 103 5.17 -10.14 -13.57
C ARG A 103 6.40 -9.72 -12.75
N ARG A 104 6.42 -10.04 -11.45
CA ARG A 104 7.48 -9.65 -10.50
C ARG A 104 7.74 -8.14 -10.46
N LEU A 105 6.73 -7.31 -10.73
CA LEU A 105 6.86 -5.86 -10.59
C LEU A 105 7.09 -5.47 -9.11
N PRO A 106 7.80 -4.38 -8.83
CA PRO A 106 7.78 -3.76 -7.51
C PRO A 106 6.36 -3.35 -7.13
N VAL A 107 5.94 -3.67 -5.90
CA VAL A 107 4.59 -3.40 -5.42
C VAL A 107 4.65 -2.74 -4.05
N TYR A 108 3.95 -1.63 -3.90
CA TYR A 108 3.77 -0.92 -2.64
C TYR A 108 2.28 -0.87 -2.28
N GLY A 109 1.92 -1.36 -1.09
CA GLY A 109 0.56 -1.35 -0.56
C GLY A 109 0.42 -0.43 0.66
N ILE A 110 -0.61 0.41 0.66
CA ILE A 110 -0.91 1.39 1.70
C ILE A 110 -2.25 1.03 2.34
N CYS A 111 -2.31 0.90 3.66
CA CYS A 111 -3.49 0.59 4.47
C CYS A 111 -4.26 -0.62 3.88
N ARG A 112 -5.43 -0.42 3.27
CA ARG A 112 -6.15 -1.48 2.57
C ARG A 112 -5.30 -2.19 1.51
N GLY A 113 -4.45 -1.47 0.78
CA GLY A 113 -3.54 -2.06 -0.20
C GLY A 113 -2.55 -3.06 0.40
N ALA A 114 -2.06 -2.81 1.61
CA ALA A 114 -1.25 -3.77 2.35
C ALA A 114 -2.07 -5.00 2.77
N GLN A 115 -3.32 -4.81 3.19
CA GLN A 115 -4.21 -5.92 3.54
C GLN A 115 -4.51 -6.80 2.33
N VAL A 116 -4.78 -6.20 1.14
CA VAL A 116 -4.95 -6.94 -0.13
C VAL A 116 -3.72 -7.81 -0.43
N LEU A 117 -2.52 -7.25 -0.32
CA LEU A 117 -1.28 -8.01 -0.51
C LEU A 117 -1.18 -9.17 0.49
N ASN A 118 -1.43 -8.92 1.78
CA ASN A 118 -1.39 -9.97 2.79
C ASN A 118 -2.35 -11.12 2.46
N VAL A 119 -3.57 -10.81 2.03
CA VAL A 119 -4.58 -11.81 1.66
C VAL A 119 -4.17 -12.60 0.40
N ILE A 120 -3.60 -11.96 -0.62
CA ILE A 120 -3.06 -12.63 -1.82
C ILE A 120 -1.96 -13.64 -1.44
N TYR A 121 -1.13 -13.33 -0.45
CA TYR A 121 -0.11 -14.25 0.08
C TYR A 121 -0.70 -15.33 1.03
N GLY A 122 -2.02 -15.39 1.19
CA GLY A 122 -2.73 -16.37 2.03
C GLY A 122 -2.79 -15.99 3.51
N GLY A 123 -2.56 -14.73 3.84
CA GLY A 123 -2.73 -14.19 5.18
C GLY A 123 -4.18 -13.91 5.54
N THR A 124 -4.43 -13.54 6.79
CA THR A 124 -5.76 -13.21 7.32
C THR A 124 -5.77 -11.85 8.01
N LEU A 125 -6.97 -11.30 8.22
CA LEU A 125 -7.16 -10.03 8.89
C LEU A 125 -7.97 -10.22 10.19
N TYR A 126 -7.83 -9.28 11.12
CA TYR A 126 -8.85 -8.98 12.12
C TYR A 126 -9.94 -8.17 11.42
N GLU A 127 -11.18 -8.60 11.55
CA GLU A 127 -12.33 -7.93 10.97
C GLU A 127 -12.65 -6.61 11.68
N ASP A 128 -12.31 -6.54 12.96
CA ASP A 128 -12.37 -5.35 13.81
C ASP A 128 -11.39 -5.49 14.96
N LEU A 129 -10.68 -4.44 15.29
CA LEU A 129 -9.71 -4.43 16.37
C LEU A 129 -10.40 -4.21 17.71
N ALA A 130 -10.19 -5.13 18.65
CA ALA A 130 -10.56 -4.89 20.02
C ALA A 130 -9.78 -3.70 20.60
N PRO A 131 -10.35 -2.93 21.56
CA PRO A 131 -9.63 -1.87 22.24
C PRO A 131 -8.29 -2.36 22.81
N SER A 132 -7.23 -1.62 22.53
CA SER A 132 -5.86 -1.93 22.97
C SER A 132 -5.20 -0.73 23.64
N SER A 133 -3.92 -0.85 23.96
CA SER A 133 -3.11 0.27 24.47
C SER A 133 -2.70 1.28 23.41
N VAL A 134 -2.94 0.97 22.14
CA VAL A 134 -2.69 1.82 20.98
C VAL A 134 -4.02 2.15 20.30
N VAL A 135 -4.20 3.40 19.93
CA VAL A 135 -5.38 3.84 19.17
C VAL A 135 -5.01 3.82 17.70
N HIS A 136 -5.69 2.99 16.90
CA HIS A 136 -5.45 2.83 15.47
C HIS A 136 -6.48 3.54 14.60
N THR A 137 -7.63 3.89 15.17
CA THR A 137 -8.72 4.59 14.50
C THR A 137 -9.08 5.83 15.29
N PRO A 138 -9.31 6.99 14.65
CA PRO A 138 -9.84 8.16 15.34
C PRO A 138 -11.14 7.84 16.07
N PRO A 139 -11.28 8.22 17.34
CA PRO A 139 -12.51 8.01 18.07
C PRO A 139 -13.63 8.88 17.49
N GLU A 140 -14.80 8.31 17.27
CA GLU A 140 -15.99 9.09 16.93
C GLU A 140 -16.41 9.94 18.13
N THR A 141 -16.32 11.26 18.01
CA THR A 141 -16.76 12.19 19.05
C THR A 141 -18.04 12.90 18.59
N PRO A 142 -19.20 12.63 19.22
CA PRO A 142 -20.45 13.25 18.82
C PRO A 142 -20.36 14.78 18.81
N GLY A 143 -20.69 15.39 17.67
CA GLY A 143 -20.74 16.85 17.50
C GLY A 143 -19.42 17.51 17.12
N LEU A 144 -18.35 16.73 16.89
CA LEU A 144 -17.13 17.19 16.26
C LEU A 144 -16.96 16.58 14.86
N GLU A 145 -16.29 17.30 13.97
CA GLU A 145 -15.86 16.70 12.69
C GLU A 145 -14.89 15.56 12.99
N PRO A 146 -14.98 14.43 12.28
CA PRO A 146 -14.06 13.32 12.48
C PRO A 146 -12.62 13.74 12.20
N GLU A 147 -11.69 13.37 13.07
CA GLU A 147 -10.27 13.44 12.74
C GLU A 147 -9.97 12.44 11.63
N GLU A 148 -9.15 12.82 10.64
CA GLU A 148 -8.82 11.93 9.52
C GLU A 148 -7.93 10.76 10.00
N CYS A 149 -6.99 11.02 10.93
CA CYS A 149 -6.04 10.03 11.46
C CYS A 149 -5.69 10.32 12.93
N VAL A 150 -5.15 9.31 13.58
CA VAL A 150 -4.46 9.41 14.88
C VAL A 150 -2.98 9.07 14.71
N SER A 151 -2.13 9.65 15.56
CA SER A 151 -0.69 9.34 15.54
C SER A 151 -0.34 8.31 16.60
N HIS A 152 0.50 7.33 16.23
CA HIS A 152 1.17 6.46 17.18
C HIS A 152 2.56 6.03 16.68
N ASP A 153 3.39 5.52 17.61
CA ASP A 153 4.72 5.03 17.26
C ASP A 153 4.69 3.59 16.78
N VAL A 154 5.55 3.28 15.81
CA VAL A 154 5.89 1.92 15.39
C VAL A 154 7.37 1.66 15.57
N VAL A 155 7.71 0.41 15.93
CA VAL A 155 9.10 -0.10 16.00
C VAL A 155 9.43 -0.75 14.67
N VAL A 156 10.51 -0.30 14.04
CA VAL A 156 10.94 -0.74 12.71
C VAL A 156 12.05 -1.78 12.84
N GLU A 157 11.89 -2.90 12.14
CA GLU A 157 12.87 -3.97 12.09
C GLU A 157 14.09 -3.56 11.25
N ALA A 158 15.28 -3.74 11.81
CA ALA A 158 16.53 -3.38 11.14
C ALA A 158 16.81 -4.28 9.92
N GLY A 159 17.41 -3.71 8.87
CA GLY A 159 17.81 -4.45 7.67
C GLY A 159 16.67 -4.72 6.68
N THR A 160 15.52 -4.13 6.89
CA THR A 160 14.35 -4.24 6.02
C THR A 160 14.33 -3.16 4.94
N LEU A 161 13.53 -3.35 3.88
CA LEU A 161 13.23 -2.32 2.88
C LEU A 161 12.61 -1.08 3.54
N LEU A 162 11.70 -1.32 4.49
CA LEU A 162 11.09 -0.25 5.26
C LEU A 162 12.15 0.55 6.03
N ALA A 163 13.08 -0.11 6.73
CA ALA A 163 14.14 0.58 7.45
C ALA A 163 15.01 1.45 6.53
N GLN A 164 15.26 1.02 5.30
CA GLN A 164 16.00 1.81 4.30
C GLN A 164 15.22 3.07 3.93
N SER A 165 13.92 2.94 3.65
CA SER A 165 13.04 4.07 3.28
C SER A 165 12.85 5.09 4.42
N LEU A 166 13.09 4.69 5.67
CA LEU A 166 12.95 5.51 6.88
C LEU A 166 14.30 6.02 7.43
N ASP A 167 15.34 6.13 6.60
CA ASP A 167 16.67 6.55 7.03
C ASP A 167 17.21 5.74 8.23
N ARG A 168 16.85 4.45 8.31
CA ARG A 168 17.22 3.49 9.37
C ARG A 168 16.76 3.91 10.77
N ARG A 169 15.70 4.67 10.88
CA ARG A 169 15.09 5.00 12.17
C ARG A 169 14.48 3.74 12.78
N ALA A 170 14.79 3.47 14.04
CA ALA A 170 14.26 2.30 14.74
C ALA A 170 12.82 2.50 15.26
N VAL A 171 12.41 3.75 15.43
CA VAL A 171 11.05 4.14 15.85
C VAL A 171 10.64 5.36 15.05
N VAL A 172 9.43 5.34 14.54
CA VAL A 172 8.81 6.46 13.84
C VAL A 172 7.38 6.63 14.31
N SER A 173 6.89 7.87 14.33
CA SER A 173 5.48 8.18 14.49
C SER A 173 4.80 8.15 13.14
N ILE A 174 3.62 7.56 13.06
CA ILE A 174 2.85 7.36 11.82
C ILE A 174 1.42 7.83 11.98
N GLN A 175 0.72 8.03 10.86
CA GLN A 175 -0.69 8.41 10.83
C GLN A 175 -1.57 7.18 10.54
N SER A 176 -2.45 6.86 11.47
CA SER A 176 -3.26 5.65 11.47
C SER A 176 -4.76 5.97 11.38
N ALA A 177 -5.48 5.21 10.55
CA ALA A 177 -6.93 5.32 10.40
C ALA A 177 -7.54 3.97 9.99
N HIS A 178 -7.28 2.90 10.77
CA HIS A 178 -7.77 1.57 10.42
C HIS A 178 -8.34 0.86 11.64
N HIS A 179 -9.49 0.20 11.47
CA HIS A 179 -10.09 -0.69 12.45
C HIS A 179 -9.84 -2.18 12.14
N GLN A 180 -9.48 -2.49 10.88
CA GLN A 180 -8.98 -3.80 10.48
C GLN A 180 -7.46 -3.85 10.52
N ALA A 181 -6.88 -5.02 10.76
CA ALA A 181 -5.42 -5.19 10.76
C ALA A 181 -5.02 -6.62 10.36
N ILE A 182 -3.74 -6.80 10.05
CA ILE A 182 -3.16 -8.10 9.77
C ILE A 182 -3.23 -8.98 11.03
N ARG A 183 -3.94 -10.10 10.93
CA ARG A 183 -4.01 -11.12 11.98
C ARG A 183 -2.91 -12.16 11.81
N GLN A 184 -2.72 -12.64 10.59
CA GLN A 184 -1.68 -13.59 10.22
C GLN A 184 -1.05 -13.16 8.91
N LEU A 185 0.27 -13.06 8.90
CA LEU A 185 1.01 -12.79 7.67
C LEU A 185 0.91 -13.95 6.68
N GLY A 186 0.77 -13.60 5.41
CA GLY A 186 0.82 -14.55 4.32
C GLY A 186 2.19 -15.22 4.18
N THR A 187 2.20 -16.35 3.50
CA THR A 187 3.41 -17.15 3.29
C THR A 187 4.45 -16.38 2.47
N GLY A 188 5.68 -16.28 2.97
CA GLY A 188 6.78 -15.55 2.33
C GLY A 188 6.89 -14.09 2.73
N LEU A 189 5.89 -13.54 3.43
CA LEU A 189 5.97 -12.21 4.01
C LEU A 189 6.68 -12.23 5.36
N ALA A 190 7.40 -11.16 5.67
CA ALA A 190 8.03 -10.94 6.95
C ALA A 190 7.63 -9.55 7.47
N ALA A 191 7.26 -9.46 8.75
CA ALA A 191 6.97 -8.16 9.36
C ALA A 191 8.21 -7.28 9.36
N SER A 192 8.01 -6.00 9.07
CA SER A 192 9.06 -4.96 9.05
C SER A 192 8.78 -3.82 10.03
N ALA A 193 7.56 -3.73 10.58
CA ALA A 193 7.27 -2.86 11.71
C ALA A 193 6.11 -3.39 12.56
N TYR A 194 6.11 -2.99 13.84
CA TYR A 194 5.08 -3.34 14.81
C TYR A 194 4.66 -2.12 15.62
N ALA A 195 3.37 -2.02 15.93
CA ALA A 195 2.87 -1.14 16.98
C ALA A 195 3.22 -1.69 18.38
N ARG A 196 3.11 -0.85 19.41
CA ARG A 196 3.44 -1.25 20.80
C ARG A 196 2.52 -2.32 21.38
N ASP A 197 1.33 -2.50 20.84
CA ASP A 197 0.39 -3.57 21.21
C ASP A 197 0.65 -4.90 20.47
N GLY A 198 1.67 -4.93 19.61
CA GLY A 198 2.13 -6.12 18.88
C GLY A 198 1.49 -6.32 17.52
N LEU A 199 0.62 -5.41 17.07
CA LEU A 199 0.08 -5.48 15.72
C LEU A 199 1.18 -5.27 14.67
N THR A 200 1.12 -6.05 13.58
CA THR A 200 1.98 -5.86 12.41
C THR A 200 1.50 -4.62 11.65
N GLU A 201 2.35 -3.62 11.60
CA GLU A 201 2.09 -2.34 10.92
C GLU A 201 2.76 -2.25 9.55
N ALA A 202 3.77 -3.06 9.30
CA ALA A 202 4.37 -3.20 7.97
C ALA A 202 4.97 -4.57 7.77
N PHE A 203 5.07 -4.96 6.50
CA PHE A 203 5.68 -6.22 6.08
C PHE A 203 6.32 -6.08 4.70
N GLU A 204 7.19 -7.01 4.37
CA GLU A 204 7.84 -7.11 3.07
C GLU A 204 8.00 -8.56 2.61
N ASP A 205 8.12 -8.78 1.29
CA ASP A 205 8.59 -10.04 0.71
C ASP A 205 10.11 -9.91 0.47
N ARG A 206 10.89 -10.78 1.09
CA ARG A 206 12.36 -10.72 1.04
C ARG A 206 12.96 -11.14 -0.32
N GLU A 207 12.20 -11.85 -1.13
CA GLU A 207 12.63 -12.32 -2.46
C GLU A 207 12.23 -11.37 -3.59
N ARG A 208 11.30 -10.46 -3.31
CA ARG A 208 10.73 -9.50 -4.26
C ARG A 208 10.66 -8.13 -3.63
N TRP A 209 10.63 -7.10 -4.41
CA TRP A 209 10.33 -5.78 -3.90
C TRP A 209 8.80 -5.65 -3.72
N VAL A 210 8.32 -6.08 -2.58
CA VAL A 210 6.94 -5.91 -2.11
C VAL A 210 7.00 -5.34 -0.71
N LEU A 211 6.35 -4.21 -0.50
CA LEU A 211 6.27 -3.52 0.77
C LEU A 211 4.80 -3.19 1.06
N GLY A 212 4.32 -3.54 2.23
CA GLY A 212 3.01 -3.14 2.75
C GLY A 212 3.16 -2.32 4.02
N VAL A 213 2.46 -1.19 4.12
CA VAL A 213 2.33 -0.40 5.35
C VAL A 213 0.86 -0.22 5.70
N GLN A 214 0.53 -0.35 6.99
CA GLN A 214 -0.86 -0.26 7.45
C GLN A 214 -1.30 1.20 7.66
N TRP A 215 -0.35 2.11 7.82
CA TRP A 215 -0.59 3.54 8.03
C TRP A 215 -0.74 4.32 6.72
N HIS A 216 -1.02 5.62 6.86
CA HIS A 216 -1.24 6.57 5.79
C HIS A 216 -0.07 7.58 5.67
N PRO A 217 1.00 7.26 4.91
CA PRO A 217 2.12 8.19 4.73
C PRO A 217 1.70 9.48 4.01
N GLU A 218 0.67 9.43 3.19
CA GLU A 218 0.16 10.55 2.41
C GLU A 218 -0.52 11.63 3.26
N VAL A 219 -0.92 11.30 4.49
CA VAL A 219 -1.55 12.25 5.42
C VAL A 219 -0.52 13.03 6.25
N GLU A 220 0.75 12.60 6.23
CA GLU A 220 1.82 13.32 6.92
C GLU A 220 1.97 14.75 6.39
N ALA A 221 1.86 15.73 7.30
CA ALA A 221 1.88 17.15 6.95
C ALA A 221 3.25 17.62 6.46
N GLU A 222 4.34 17.02 6.98
CA GLU A 222 5.70 17.42 6.67
C GLU A 222 6.40 16.42 5.75
N SER A 223 7.11 16.93 4.75
CA SER A 223 7.99 16.12 3.91
C SER A 223 9.08 15.45 4.76
N GLY A 224 9.34 14.18 4.49
CA GLY A 224 10.33 13.42 5.23
C GLY A 224 10.26 11.91 4.98
N PRO A 225 11.12 11.11 5.64
CA PRO A 225 11.22 9.68 5.36
C PRO A 225 9.90 8.93 5.58
N VAL A 226 9.07 9.33 6.55
CA VAL A 226 7.78 8.66 6.83
C VAL A 226 6.78 8.90 5.70
N ARG A 227 6.75 10.11 5.12
CA ARG A 227 5.86 10.48 4.04
C ARG A 227 6.39 10.05 2.66
N ASP A 228 7.64 10.38 2.38
CA ASP A 228 8.17 10.35 1.01
C ASP A 228 9.06 9.12 0.76
N GLY A 229 9.61 8.51 1.81
CA GLY A 229 10.69 7.52 1.72
C GLY A 229 10.30 6.26 0.96
N GLN A 230 9.11 5.70 1.20
CA GLN A 230 8.66 4.48 0.53
C GLN A 230 8.45 4.70 -0.97
N PHE A 231 7.91 5.87 -1.36
CA PHE A 231 7.76 6.24 -2.78
C PHE A 231 9.11 6.45 -3.46
N ALA A 232 10.07 7.05 -2.76
CA ALA A 232 11.43 7.24 -3.27
C ALA A 232 12.15 5.89 -3.50
N GLU A 233 12.02 4.95 -2.55
CA GLU A 233 12.60 3.61 -2.67
C GLU A 233 11.95 2.80 -3.79
N LEU A 234 10.62 2.87 -3.94
CA LEU A 234 9.91 2.26 -5.07
C LEU A 234 10.45 2.78 -6.41
N ALA A 235 10.56 4.10 -6.53
CA ALA A 235 11.08 4.74 -7.74
C ALA A 235 12.55 4.35 -8.02
N ALA A 236 13.37 4.26 -6.99
CA ALA A 236 14.76 3.82 -7.11
C ALA A 236 14.85 2.36 -7.60
N GLU A 237 14.06 1.47 -7.04
CA GLU A 237 14.00 0.06 -7.45
C GLU A 237 13.57 -0.10 -8.91
N ILE A 238 12.52 0.62 -9.33
CA ILE A 238 12.05 0.57 -10.72
C ILE A 238 13.16 1.04 -11.68
N ARG A 239 13.85 2.13 -11.35
CA ARG A 239 14.95 2.64 -12.18
C ARG A 239 16.11 1.64 -12.25
N ARG A 240 16.45 1.02 -11.13
CA ARG A 240 17.52 -0.02 -11.05
C ARG A 240 17.21 -1.21 -11.97
N ARG A 241 15.96 -1.66 -12.00
CA ARG A 241 15.51 -2.76 -12.90
C ARG A 241 15.53 -2.35 -14.37
N GLY A 242 15.12 -1.13 -14.66
CA GLY A 242 15.17 -0.58 -16.03
C GLY A 242 16.59 -0.51 -16.59
N LEU A 243 17.57 -0.14 -15.77
CA LEU A 243 18.99 -0.14 -16.14
C LEU A 243 19.50 -1.56 -16.42
N ALA A 244 19.21 -2.51 -15.53
CA ALA A 244 19.63 -3.90 -15.70
C ALA A 244 19.05 -4.56 -16.97
N ALA A 245 17.82 -4.20 -17.36
CA ALA A 245 17.20 -4.69 -18.60
C ALA A 245 17.82 -4.05 -19.86
N GLY A 246 18.26 -2.79 -19.76
CA GLY A 246 18.95 -2.08 -20.85
C GLY A 246 20.34 -2.62 -21.16
N ASP A 247 21.08 -3.01 -20.14
CA ASP A 247 22.42 -3.59 -20.27
C ASP A 247 22.42 -5.05 -20.81
N ALA A 248 21.27 -5.72 -20.70
CA ALA A 248 21.11 -7.11 -21.18
C ALA A 248 20.67 -7.21 -22.66
N SER A 249 20.59 -6.09 -23.40
CA SER A 249 20.31 -6.10 -24.85
C SER A 249 21.47 -6.82 -25.58
N PRO A 250 21.22 -7.84 -26.43
CA PRO A 250 22.30 -8.62 -27.02
C PRO A 250 23.16 -7.73 -27.90
N ALA A 251 24.47 -7.78 -27.66
CA ALA A 251 25.45 -7.31 -28.62
C ALA A 251 25.15 -7.99 -29.97
N GLU A 252 24.90 -7.20 -30.98
CA GLU A 252 24.75 -7.67 -32.35
C GLU A 252 25.89 -8.63 -32.67
N ALA A 253 25.54 -9.87 -32.97
CA ALA A 253 26.45 -10.80 -33.60
C ALA A 253 26.76 -10.26 -35.00
N VAL A 254 27.79 -9.46 -35.10
CA VAL A 254 28.43 -9.13 -36.36
C VAL A 254 29.08 -10.41 -36.86
N HIS A 255 28.41 -11.11 -37.77
CA HIS A 255 29.01 -12.12 -38.57
C HIS A 255 29.57 -11.44 -39.81
N GLY A 256 30.91 -11.40 -39.87
CA GLY A 256 31.67 -11.19 -41.10
C GLY A 256 31.61 -12.42 -42.00
#